data_5c407595fc95fc7b3ab365eea3b9b2f2
#
_entry.id   5c407595fc95fc7b3ab365eea3b9b2f2
#
_cell.length_a   1.000
_cell.length_b   1.000
_cell.length_c   1.000
_cell.angle_alpha   90.00
_cell.angle_beta   90.00
_cell.angle_gamma   90.00
#
_symmetry.space_group_name_H-M   'P 1'
#
loop_
_entity.id
_entity.type
_entity.pdbx_description
1 polymer ?
#
loop_
_entity_poly.entity_id
_entity_poly.type
_entity_poly.pdbx_seq_one_letter_code
_entity_poly.pdbx_strand_id
1 'polypeptide(L)'
;MAPHWGDDWWFLGYLGWAYIETGEVAKGTRLVELSLAGNLRNAHAAHQRVHGFFEAGDANGGAGFIEPWLKGYDWSGPLHCHLSWHLALFELARGNPERARSLYLENIRPSVAQAAPMLVLADAASFLWRWRFYDVAPALDREWAEVAAHAQRHFPQASLAFADLHAALAEAATGDDEGLQHRIDGLRSLARHGRLPPGEVASALCAAVAALGRGDSAAAAEILGPALAELPRIGGSHAQREVFEDSLITAYLRSRQSAKAAPLLRVRLNRRPSARDEGLLALCAES
;
A
#
# COMPACT_ATOMS: atom_id res chain seq x y z
N MET A 1 18.31 -15.88 -17.17
CA MET A 1 18.40 -16.52 -15.83
C MET A 1 17.58 -17.83 -15.76
N ALA A 2 16.34 -17.86 -16.21
CA ALA A 2 15.48 -19.06 -16.14
C ALA A 2 16.15 -20.38 -16.59
N PRO A 3 16.93 -20.43 -17.67
CA PRO A 3 17.56 -21.69 -18.09
C PRO A 3 18.57 -22.29 -17.09
N HIS A 4 19.07 -21.49 -16.15
CA HIS A 4 20.08 -21.94 -15.18
C HIS A 4 19.49 -22.37 -13.84
N TRP A 5 18.26 -21.96 -13.51
CA TRP A 5 17.63 -22.22 -12.23
C TRP A 5 16.55 -23.30 -12.29
N GLY A 6 16.05 -23.62 -13.50
CA GLY A 6 15.09 -24.70 -13.71
C GLY A 6 13.89 -24.63 -12.76
N ASP A 7 13.66 -25.73 -12.04
CA ASP A 7 12.54 -25.92 -11.11
C ASP A 7 12.88 -25.54 -9.65
N ASP A 8 13.94 -24.73 -9.43
CA ASP A 8 14.27 -24.25 -8.10
C ASP A 8 13.11 -23.48 -7.51
N TRP A 9 12.58 -23.96 -6.39
CA TRP A 9 11.36 -23.40 -5.78
C TRP A 9 11.52 -21.92 -5.35
N TRP A 10 12.73 -21.51 -4.94
CA TRP A 10 12.99 -20.12 -4.58
C TRP A 10 12.93 -19.21 -5.81
N PHE A 11 13.55 -19.62 -6.89
CA PHE A 11 13.53 -18.89 -8.16
C PHE A 11 12.13 -18.84 -8.76
N LEU A 12 11.38 -19.95 -8.75
CA LEU A 12 10.00 -19.99 -9.25
C LEU A 12 9.09 -19.00 -8.53
N GLY A 13 9.25 -18.85 -7.21
CA GLY A 13 8.52 -17.87 -6.43
C GLY A 13 8.75 -16.44 -6.94
N TYR A 14 9.99 -16.00 -7.05
CA TYR A 14 10.31 -14.65 -7.52
C TYR A 14 9.94 -14.40 -8.97
N LEU A 15 10.11 -15.39 -9.84
CA LEU A 15 9.65 -15.29 -11.23
C LEU A 15 8.13 -15.17 -11.29
N GLY A 16 7.42 -15.95 -10.49
CA GLY A 16 5.97 -15.89 -10.39
C GLY A 16 5.48 -14.52 -9.91
N TRP A 17 6.13 -13.97 -8.87
CA TRP A 17 5.82 -12.63 -8.39
C TRP A 17 6.06 -11.56 -9.47
N ALA A 18 7.16 -11.63 -10.21
CA ALA A 18 7.41 -10.69 -11.30
C ALA A 18 6.28 -10.72 -12.36
N TYR A 19 5.76 -11.91 -12.71
CA TYR A 19 4.62 -12.02 -13.60
C TYR A 19 3.33 -11.45 -13.00
N ILE A 20 3.06 -11.66 -11.72
CA ILE A 20 1.90 -11.10 -11.02
C ILE A 20 1.96 -9.56 -11.07
N GLU A 21 3.08 -8.96 -10.68
CA GLU A 21 3.26 -7.50 -10.65
C GLU A 21 3.24 -6.84 -12.04
N THR A 22 3.46 -7.62 -13.11
CA THR A 22 3.38 -7.15 -14.50
C THR A 22 2.06 -7.48 -15.21
N GLY A 23 1.06 -8.01 -14.46
CA GLY A 23 -0.29 -8.27 -14.96
C GLY A 23 -0.53 -9.68 -15.52
N GLU A 24 0.51 -10.54 -15.62
CA GLU A 24 0.35 -11.94 -16.02
C GLU A 24 -0.05 -12.82 -14.81
N VAL A 25 -1.11 -12.41 -14.09
CA VAL A 25 -1.50 -12.95 -12.78
C VAL A 25 -1.65 -14.46 -12.77
N ALA A 26 -2.38 -15.03 -13.73
CA ALA A 26 -2.61 -16.49 -13.79
C ALA A 26 -1.32 -17.29 -14.00
N LYS A 27 -0.39 -16.78 -14.82
CA LYS A 27 0.91 -17.41 -15.05
C LYS A 27 1.80 -17.33 -13.81
N GLY A 28 1.85 -16.15 -13.22
CA GLY A 28 2.63 -15.91 -11.99
C GLY A 28 2.12 -16.77 -10.84
N THR A 29 0.82 -16.84 -10.64
CA THR A 29 0.17 -17.67 -9.60
C THR A 29 0.58 -19.14 -9.71
N ARG A 30 0.56 -19.74 -10.92
CA ARG A 30 1.01 -21.14 -11.11
C ARG A 30 2.47 -21.37 -10.70
N LEU A 31 3.36 -20.42 -10.99
CA LEU A 31 4.77 -20.54 -10.60
C LEU A 31 4.95 -20.41 -9.08
N VAL A 32 4.20 -19.53 -8.43
CA VAL A 32 4.21 -19.38 -6.97
C VAL A 32 3.64 -20.63 -6.29
N GLU A 33 2.63 -21.27 -6.85
CA GLU A 33 2.08 -22.54 -6.34
C GLU A 33 3.11 -23.68 -6.44
N LEU A 34 3.89 -23.75 -7.52
CA LEU A 34 5.02 -24.69 -7.64
C LEU A 34 6.09 -24.38 -6.58
N SER A 35 6.38 -23.12 -6.34
CA SER A 35 7.30 -22.69 -5.27
C SER A 35 6.83 -23.17 -3.89
N LEU A 36 5.55 -22.96 -3.56
CA LEU A 36 4.95 -23.43 -2.32
C LEU A 36 4.92 -24.95 -2.21
N ALA A 37 4.66 -25.67 -3.30
CA ALA A 37 4.73 -27.14 -3.32
C ALA A 37 6.15 -27.67 -3.02
N GLY A 38 7.18 -26.94 -3.47
CA GLY A 38 8.58 -27.25 -3.16
C GLY A 38 8.97 -26.92 -1.71
N ASN A 39 8.33 -25.92 -1.09
CA ASN A 39 8.55 -25.53 0.29
C ASN A 39 7.32 -24.81 0.88
N LEU A 40 6.46 -25.56 1.57
CA LEU A 40 5.21 -25.06 2.20
C LEU A 40 5.44 -23.99 3.28
N ARG A 41 6.64 -23.91 3.84
CA ARG A 41 7.02 -22.94 4.88
C ARG A 41 7.68 -21.68 4.30
N ASN A 42 7.74 -21.54 2.96
CA ASN A 42 8.33 -20.39 2.31
C ASN A 42 7.42 -19.16 2.48
N ALA A 43 7.76 -18.28 3.42
CA ALA A 43 7.01 -17.06 3.69
C ALA A 43 7.01 -16.09 2.49
N HIS A 44 8.07 -16.04 1.69
CA HIS A 44 8.10 -15.23 0.48
C HIS A 44 7.14 -15.76 -0.58
N ALA A 45 7.06 -17.08 -0.77
CA ALA A 45 6.11 -17.66 -1.72
C ALA A 45 4.65 -17.49 -1.22
N ALA A 46 4.40 -17.61 0.10
CA ALA A 46 3.09 -17.29 0.66
C ALA A 46 2.71 -15.81 0.41
N HIS A 47 3.63 -14.89 0.61
CA HIS A 47 3.45 -13.46 0.29
C HIS A 47 3.17 -13.24 -1.21
N GLN A 48 3.93 -13.87 -2.08
CA GLN A 48 3.74 -13.78 -3.54
C GLN A 48 2.37 -14.36 -3.96
N ARG A 49 1.90 -15.42 -3.30
CA ARG A 49 0.56 -15.98 -3.53
C ARG A 49 -0.55 -15.00 -3.11
N VAL A 50 -0.34 -14.30 -2.01
CA VAL A 50 -1.24 -13.23 -1.54
C VAL A 50 -1.36 -12.11 -2.58
N HIS A 51 -0.26 -11.69 -3.22
CA HIS A 51 -0.32 -10.75 -4.34
C HIS A 51 -1.13 -11.30 -5.51
N GLY A 52 -1.06 -12.59 -5.81
CA GLY A 52 -1.89 -13.21 -6.84
C GLY A 52 -3.40 -13.08 -6.55
N PHE A 53 -3.82 -13.29 -5.31
CA PHE A 53 -5.20 -13.06 -4.88
C PHE A 53 -5.59 -11.58 -4.93
N PHE A 54 -4.69 -10.70 -4.50
CA PHE A 54 -4.93 -9.25 -4.53
C PHE A 54 -5.16 -8.75 -5.96
N GLU A 55 -4.28 -9.10 -6.89
CA GLU A 55 -4.39 -8.70 -8.30
C GLU A 55 -5.58 -9.36 -9.03
N ALA A 56 -6.01 -10.53 -8.59
CA ALA A 56 -7.23 -11.17 -9.09
C ALA A 56 -8.53 -10.60 -8.49
N GLY A 57 -8.45 -9.74 -7.47
CA GLY A 57 -9.62 -9.24 -6.73
C GLY A 57 -10.32 -10.30 -5.88
N ASP A 58 -9.65 -11.42 -5.62
CA ASP A 58 -10.20 -12.54 -4.82
C ASP A 58 -9.86 -12.37 -3.34
N ALA A 59 -10.54 -11.42 -2.69
CA ALA A 59 -10.36 -11.17 -1.26
C ALA A 59 -10.76 -12.36 -0.38
N ASN A 60 -11.76 -13.16 -0.80
CA ASN A 60 -12.18 -14.34 -0.06
C ASN A 60 -11.13 -15.45 -0.13
N GLY A 61 -10.61 -15.75 -1.32
CA GLY A 61 -9.53 -16.70 -1.50
C GLY A 61 -8.25 -16.25 -0.77
N GLY A 62 -7.91 -14.97 -0.86
CA GLY A 62 -6.76 -14.38 -0.18
C GLY A 62 -6.83 -14.53 1.34
N ALA A 63 -7.93 -14.14 1.96
CA ALA A 63 -8.13 -14.30 3.40
C ALA A 63 -8.14 -15.77 3.80
N GLY A 64 -8.87 -16.63 3.06
CA GLY A 64 -8.94 -18.07 3.30
C GLY A 64 -7.60 -18.79 3.20
N PHE A 65 -6.69 -18.28 2.36
CA PHE A 65 -5.33 -18.81 2.25
C PHE A 65 -4.42 -18.33 3.39
N ILE A 66 -4.37 -17.01 3.63
CA ILE A 66 -3.32 -16.44 4.47
C ILE A 66 -3.62 -16.54 5.97
N GLU A 67 -4.89 -16.50 6.39
CA GLU A 67 -5.23 -16.57 7.81
C GLU A 67 -4.82 -17.91 8.47
N PRO A 68 -5.12 -19.09 7.89
CA PRO A 68 -4.62 -20.35 8.44
C PRO A 68 -3.09 -20.49 8.32
N TRP A 69 -2.48 -19.92 7.26
CA TRP A 69 -1.03 -19.97 7.07
C TRP A 69 -0.30 -19.16 8.14
N LEU A 70 -0.79 -17.98 8.51
CA LEU A 70 -0.24 -17.14 9.59
C LEU A 70 -0.27 -17.83 10.96
N LYS A 71 -1.25 -18.70 11.24
CA LYS A 71 -1.30 -19.45 12.50
C LYS A 71 -0.10 -20.40 12.68
N GLY A 72 0.51 -20.82 11.57
CA GLY A 72 1.71 -21.67 11.57
C GLY A 72 3.02 -20.92 11.38
N TYR A 73 2.98 -19.60 11.23
CA TYR A 73 4.15 -18.76 10.99
C TYR A 73 4.55 -18.05 12.28
N ASP A 74 5.85 -18.05 12.59
CA ASP A 74 6.36 -17.40 13.79
C ASP A 74 6.02 -15.91 13.79
N TRP A 75 5.44 -15.43 14.89
CA TRP A 75 5.08 -14.04 15.07
C TRP A 75 6.29 -13.08 14.97
N SER A 76 7.48 -13.53 15.38
CA SER A 76 8.73 -12.78 15.20
C SER A 76 9.31 -12.87 13.79
N GLY A 77 8.69 -13.64 12.91
CA GLY A 77 9.13 -13.80 11.54
C GLY A 77 9.05 -12.48 10.74
N PRO A 78 10.04 -12.21 9.88
CA PRO A 78 10.20 -10.89 9.23
C PRO A 78 9.02 -10.45 8.37
N LEU A 79 8.18 -11.38 7.91
CA LEU A 79 7.00 -11.07 7.09
C LEU A 79 5.67 -11.17 7.86
N HIS A 80 5.66 -11.49 9.15
CA HIS A 80 4.41 -11.67 9.91
C HIS A 80 3.54 -10.40 9.88
N CYS A 81 4.12 -9.25 10.18
CA CYS A 81 3.45 -7.94 10.11
C CYS A 81 2.86 -7.71 8.71
N HIS A 82 3.65 -7.89 7.67
CA HIS A 82 3.27 -7.60 6.30
C HIS A 82 2.19 -8.56 5.75
N LEU A 83 2.27 -9.83 6.08
CA LEU A 83 1.22 -10.80 5.73
C LEU A 83 -0.08 -10.51 6.48
N SER A 84 0.00 -10.06 7.73
CA SER A 84 -1.15 -9.59 8.51
C SER A 84 -1.77 -8.32 7.91
N TRP A 85 -0.94 -7.42 7.36
CA TRP A 85 -1.40 -6.25 6.62
C TRP A 85 -2.18 -6.64 5.36
N HIS A 86 -1.70 -7.59 4.58
CA HIS A 86 -2.45 -8.10 3.42
C HIS A 86 -3.79 -8.71 3.85
N LEU A 87 -3.81 -9.49 4.94
CA LEU A 87 -5.06 -10.02 5.49
C LEU A 87 -6.02 -8.89 5.88
N ALA A 88 -5.51 -7.83 6.52
CA ALA A 88 -6.33 -6.67 6.87
C ALA A 88 -6.90 -5.95 5.64
N LEU A 89 -6.16 -5.85 4.53
CA LEU A 89 -6.67 -5.33 3.27
C LEU A 89 -7.77 -6.22 2.67
N PHE A 90 -7.63 -7.55 2.74
CA PHE A 90 -8.69 -8.46 2.31
C PHE A 90 -9.94 -8.32 3.17
N GLU A 91 -9.79 -8.16 4.48
CA GLU A 91 -10.94 -7.95 5.37
C GLU A 91 -11.66 -6.62 5.10
N LEU A 92 -10.94 -5.54 4.79
CA LEU A 92 -11.54 -4.29 4.31
C LEU A 92 -12.32 -4.51 3.01
N ALA A 93 -11.72 -5.21 2.04
CA ALA A 93 -12.36 -5.49 0.75
C ALA A 93 -13.62 -6.38 0.88
N ARG A 94 -13.67 -7.24 1.90
CA ARG A 94 -14.82 -8.09 2.26
C ARG A 94 -15.91 -7.36 3.05
N GLY A 95 -15.69 -6.10 3.43
CA GLY A 95 -16.61 -5.35 4.27
C GLY A 95 -16.55 -5.70 5.77
N ASN A 96 -15.42 -6.22 6.25
CA ASN A 96 -15.19 -6.61 7.64
C ASN A 96 -14.21 -5.63 8.36
N PRO A 97 -14.55 -4.33 8.50
CA PRO A 97 -13.63 -3.33 9.05
C PRO A 97 -13.21 -3.64 10.49
N GLU A 98 -14.09 -4.18 11.32
CA GLU A 98 -13.77 -4.55 12.72
C GLU A 98 -12.65 -5.60 12.77
N ARG A 99 -12.70 -6.61 11.90
CA ARG A 99 -11.64 -7.62 11.81
C ARG A 99 -10.33 -7.00 11.30
N ALA A 100 -10.40 -6.15 10.28
CA ALA A 100 -9.23 -5.45 9.76
C ALA A 100 -8.57 -4.58 10.84
N ARG A 101 -9.36 -3.88 11.66
CA ARG A 101 -8.87 -3.10 12.80
C ARG A 101 -8.23 -3.98 13.87
N SER A 102 -8.82 -5.12 14.21
CA SER A 102 -8.22 -6.07 15.17
C SER A 102 -6.85 -6.54 14.68
N LEU A 103 -6.74 -6.91 13.41
CA LEU A 103 -5.45 -7.30 12.80
C LEU A 103 -4.41 -6.18 12.89
N TYR A 104 -4.81 -4.93 12.63
CA TYR A 104 -3.93 -3.78 12.81
C TYR A 104 -3.42 -3.67 14.25
N LEU A 105 -4.31 -3.71 15.22
CA LEU A 105 -3.97 -3.55 16.64
C LEU A 105 -3.11 -4.70 17.20
N GLU A 106 -3.32 -5.90 16.70
CA GLU A 106 -2.68 -7.12 17.19
C GLU A 106 -1.33 -7.41 16.52
N ASN A 107 -1.15 -7.01 15.23
CA ASN A 107 -0.04 -7.50 14.41
C ASN A 107 0.72 -6.44 13.61
N ILE A 108 0.15 -5.24 13.37
CA ILE A 108 0.69 -4.29 12.37
C ILE A 108 1.24 -3.03 13.02
N ARG A 109 0.57 -2.48 14.04
CA ARG A 109 0.99 -1.22 14.65
C ARG A 109 2.41 -1.28 15.20
N PRO A 110 3.15 -0.15 15.25
CA PRO A 110 4.56 -0.11 15.61
C PRO A 110 4.91 -0.71 16.98
N SER A 111 4.03 -0.63 17.99
CA SER A 111 4.31 -1.16 19.33
C SER A 111 4.25 -2.69 19.43
N VAL A 112 3.72 -3.38 18.42
CA VAL A 112 3.60 -4.85 18.43
C VAL A 112 4.37 -5.54 17.31
N ALA A 113 4.51 -4.89 16.15
CA ALA A 113 5.16 -5.50 14.99
C ALA A 113 6.66 -5.73 15.20
N GLN A 114 7.14 -6.94 14.83
CA GLN A 114 8.55 -7.32 14.89
C GLN A 114 9.17 -7.46 13.50
N ALA A 115 8.98 -6.44 12.66
CA ALA A 115 9.54 -6.39 11.31
C ALA A 115 10.55 -5.24 11.18
N ALA A 116 11.21 -5.16 10.02
CA ALA A 116 12.10 -4.04 9.71
C ALA A 116 11.35 -2.70 9.82
N PRO A 117 11.95 -1.65 10.39
CA PRO A 117 11.26 -0.36 10.65
C PRO A 117 10.55 0.24 9.44
N MET A 118 11.13 0.11 8.24
CA MET A 118 10.53 0.61 7.00
C MET A 118 9.25 -0.17 6.64
N LEU A 119 9.23 -1.48 6.85
CA LEU A 119 8.07 -2.31 6.56
C LEU A 119 6.94 -1.98 7.55
N VAL A 120 7.26 -1.87 8.84
CA VAL A 120 6.29 -1.45 9.88
C VAL A 120 5.69 -0.09 9.54
N LEU A 121 6.52 0.90 9.16
CA LEU A 121 6.04 2.23 8.77
C LEU A 121 5.10 2.16 7.57
N ALA A 122 5.52 1.45 6.52
CA ALA A 122 4.75 1.37 5.28
C ALA A 122 3.38 0.69 5.50
N ASP A 123 3.37 -0.44 6.20
CA ASP A 123 2.15 -1.20 6.45
C ASP A 123 1.20 -0.43 7.37
N ALA A 124 1.70 0.11 8.49
CA ALA A 124 0.89 0.84 9.44
C ALA A 124 0.31 2.14 8.85
N ALA A 125 1.15 2.99 8.24
CA ALA A 125 0.72 4.26 7.67
C ALA A 125 -0.27 4.05 6.51
N SER A 126 0.04 3.12 5.58
CA SER A 126 -0.84 2.88 4.43
C SER A 126 -2.18 2.27 4.83
N PHE A 127 -2.22 1.43 5.86
CA PHE A 127 -3.48 0.89 6.40
C PHE A 127 -4.35 2.00 7.01
N LEU A 128 -3.79 2.79 7.91
CA LEU A 128 -4.52 3.88 8.56
C LEU A 128 -4.99 4.95 7.56
N TRP A 129 -4.19 5.21 6.51
CA TRP A 129 -4.58 6.16 5.48
C TRP A 129 -5.75 5.65 4.66
N ARG A 130 -5.75 4.35 4.26
CA ARG A 130 -6.88 3.70 3.60
C ARG A 130 -8.12 3.67 4.48
N TRP A 131 -7.97 3.45 5.79
CA TRP A 131 -9.08 3.46 6.74
C TRP A 131 -9.94 4.72 6.62
N ARG A 132 -9.30 5.88 6.40
CA ARG A 132 -10.00 7.17 6.20
C ARG A 132 -10.90 7.20 4.95
N PHE A 133 -10.71 6.29 4.00
CA PHE A 133 -11.45 6.22 2.75
C PHE A 133 -12.59 5.20 2.77
N TYR A 134 -12.72 4.45 3.83
CA TYR A 134 -13.78 3.46 3.98
C TYR A 134 -14.98 3.98 4.81
N ASP A 135 -14.98 5.27 5.18
CA ASP A 135 -16.00 5.91 6.01
C ASP A 135 -16.35 5.13 7.28
N VAL A 136 -15.36 4.46 7.87
CA VAL A 136 -15.51 3.67 9.08
C VAL A 136 -15.13 4.49 10.30
N ALA A 137 -16.00 4.55 11.28
CA ALA A 137 -15.69 5.09 12.61
C ALA A 137 -14.98 4.01 13.46
N PRO A 138 -14.16 4.36 14.46
CA PRO A 138 -13.81 5.71 14.93
C PRO A 138 -12.60 6.32 14.20
N ALA A 139 -12.36 7.62 14.46
CA ALA A 139 -11.06 8.25 14.17
C ALA A 139 -9.92 7.51 14.90
N LEU A 140 -8.75 7.43 14.27
CA LEU A 140 -7.60 6.64 14.74
C LEU A 140 -6.43 7.55 15.16
N ASP A 141 -6.72 8.61 15.90
CA ASP A 141 -5.73 9.64 16.27
C ASP A 141 -4.58 9.09 17.12
N ARG A 142 -4.92 8.18 18.05
CA ARG A 142 -3.91 7.53 18.89
C ARG A 142 -2.98 6.63 18.07
N GLU A 143 -3.54 5.89 17.14
CA GLU A 143 -2.81 5.01 16.24
C GLU A 143 -1.89 5.84 15.32
N TRP A 144 -2.36 6.99 14.83
CA TRP A 144 -1.54 7.91 14.06
C TRP A 144 -0.38 8.50 14.85
N ALA A 145 -0.60 8.89 16.11
CA ALA A 145 0.47 9.37 16.97
C ALA A 145 1.59 8.32 17.16
N GLU A 146 1.23 7.05 17.27
CA GLU A 146 2.18 5.94 17.37
C GLU A 146 3.00 5.78 16.06
N VAL A 147 2.35 5.85 14.90
CA VAL A 147 3.03 5.77 13.60
C VAL A 147 3.94 6.98 13.37
N ALA A 148 3.51 8.19 13.74
CA ALA A 148 4.32 9.40 13.66
C ALA A 148 5.58 9.31 14.54
N ALA A 149 5.44 8.82 15.78
CA ALA A 149 6.59 8.60 16.67
C ALA A 149 7.57 7.57 16.09
N HIS A 150 7.07 6.51 15.45
CA HIS A 150 7.89 5.52 14.75
C HIS A 150 8.63 6.14 13.55
N ALA A 151 7.94 6.93 12.73
CA ALA A 151 8.53 7.66 11.60
C ALA A 151 9.64 8.60 12.06
N GLN A 152 9.37 9.42 13.08
CA GLN A 152 10.35 10.36 13.65
C GLN A 152 11.58 9.65 14.21
N ARG A 153 11.40 8.49 14.84
CA ARG A 153 12.51 7.71 15.41
C ARG A 153 13.42 7.10 14.36
N HIS A 154 12.86 6.58 13.27
CA HIS A 154 13.60 5.75 12.31
C HIS A 154 13.88 6.46 10.98
N PHE A 155 13.08 7.46 10.64
CA PHE A 155 13.13 8.21 9.37
C PHE A 155 12.98 9.72 9.59
N PRO A 156 13.80 10.34 10.48
CA PRO A 156 13.64 11.75 10.83
C PRO A 156 14.01 12.71 9.69
N GLN A 157 14.73 12.22 8.69
CA GLN A 157 15.20 13.03 7.57
C GLN A 157 14.86 12.37 6.23
N ALA A 158 14.67 13.19 5.21
CA ALA A 158 14.46 12.73 3.84
C ALA A 158 15.68 11.93 3.34
N SER A 159 15.45 10.71 2.84
CA SER A 159 16.52 9.80 2.39
C SER A 159 16.08 8.79 1.35
N LEU A 160 14.93 8.15 1.54
CA LEU A 160 14.42 7.05 0.73
C LEU A 160 12.95 7.27 0.41
N ALA A 161 12.65 7.56 -0.86
CA ALA A 161 11.32 7.95 -1.31
C ALA A 161 10.18 7.08 -0.74
N PHE A 162 10.32 5.77 -0.73
CA PHE A 162 9.30 4.86 -0.22
C PHE A 162 9.02 5.07 1.28
N ALA A 163 10.05 5.18 2.10
CA ALA A 163 9.90 5.46 3.54
C ALA A 163 9.38 6.89 3.78
N ASP A 164 9.90 7.85 3.03
CA ASP A 164 9.53 9.27 3.16
C ASP A 164 8.04 9.52 2.84
N LEU A 165 7.51 8.83 1.83
CA LEU A 165 6.10 8.92 1.48
C LEU A 165 5.18 8.38 2.59
N HIS A 166 5.57 7.28 3.25
CA HIS A 166 4.78 6.72 4.34
C HIS A 166 4.92 7.54 5.64
N ALA A 167 6.09 8.16 5.88
CA ALA A 167 6.27 9.13 6.96
C ALA A 167 5.41 10.39 6.72
N ALA A 168 5.34 10.87 5.48
CA ALA A 168 4.48 12.00 5.10
C ALA A 168 3.00 11.74 5.37
N LEU A 169 2.51 10.48 5.20
CA LEU A 169 1.13 10.13 5.58
C LEU A 169 0.88 10.35 7.09
N ALA A 170 1.85 9.97 7.93
CA ALA A 170 1.74 10.15 9.37
C ALA A 170 1.85 11.62 9.79
N GLU A 171 2.78 12.37 9.22
CA GLU A 171 2.94 13.82 9.45
C GLU A 171 1.67 14.58 9.06
N ALA A 172 1.11 14.30 7.87
CA ALA A 172 -0.14 14.90 7.42
C ALA A 172 -1.35 14.52 8.30
N ALA A 173 -1.39 13.28 8.79
CA ALA A 173 -2.49 12.81 9.61
C ALA A 173 -2.47 13.39 11.03
N THR A 174 -1.30 13.71 11.55
CA THR A 174 -1.10 14.33 12.88
C THR A 174 -1.03 15.85 12.85
N GLY A 175 -1.07 16.47 11.66
CA GLY A 175 -0.98 17.92 11.51
C GLY A 175 0.43 18.47 11.75
N ASP A 176 1.46 17.66 11.59
CA ASP A 176 2.87 18.09 11.63
C ASP A 176 3.28 18.74 10.30
N ASP A 177 2.73 19.93 10.03
CA ASP A 177 2.99 20.67 8.79
C ASP A 177 4.47 21.08 8.67
N GLU A 178 5.17 21.35 9.79
CA GLU A 178 6.58 21.73 9.79
C GLU A 178 7.47 20.53 9.39
N GLY A 179 7.28 19.39 10.04
CA GLY A 179 8.00 18.15 9.72
C GLY A 179 7.78 17.72 8.26
N LEU A 180 6.52 17.79 7.81
CA LEU A 180 6.16 17.46 6.43
C LEU A 180 6.80 18.41 5.41
N GLN A 181 6.81 19.73 5.68
CA GLN A 181 7.48 20.69 4.80
C GLN A 181 9.00 20.46 4.77
N HIS A 182 9.63 20.19 5.92
CA HIS A 182 11.04 19.85 6.01
C HIS A 182 11.38 18.60 5.15
N ARG A 183 10.53 17.57 5.22
CA ARG A 183 10.67 16.36 4.39
C ARG A 183 10.57 16.66 2.90
N ILE A 184 9.58 17.44 2.48
CA ILE A 184 9.39 17.87 1.09
C ILE A 184 10.64 18.61 0.57
N ASP A 185 11.17 19.53 1.34
CA ASP A 185 12.35 20.32 0.95
C ASP A 185 13.64 19.47 0.92
N GLY A 186 13.76 18.52 1.83
CA GLY A 186 14.83 17.51 1.82
C GLY A 186 14.78 16.63 0.56
N LEU A 187 13.60 16.12 0.19
CA LEU A 187 13.42 15.32 -1.04
C LEU A 187 13.73 16.13 -2.29
N ARG A 188 13.28 17.38 -2.37
CA ARG A 188 13.61 18.29 -3.48
C ARG A 188 15.12 18.53 -3.58
N SER A 189 15.79 18.70 -2.44
CA SER A 189 17.25 18.87 -2.40
C SER A 189 17.95 17.62 -2.92
N LEU A 190 17.57 16.43 -2.44
CA LEU A 190 18.13 15.16 -2.93
C LEU A 190 17.91 14.95 -4.43
N ALA A 191 16.72 15.27 -4.94
CA ALA A 191 16.39 15.16 -6.36
C ALA A 191 17.28 16.09 -7.22
N ARG A 192 17.43 17.36 -6.83
CA ARG A 192 18.27 18.34 -7.54
C ARG A 192 19.75 17.92 -7.59
N HIS A 193 20.23 17.21 -6.59
CA HIS A 193 21.61 16.69 -6.55
C HIS A 193 21.76 15.30 -7.18
N GLY A 194 20.70 14.77 -7.85
CA GLY A 194 20.72 13.45 -8.50
C GLY A 194 20.87 12.27 -7.51
N ARG A 195 20.54 12.49 -6.24
CA ARG A 195 20.67 11.49 -5.16
C ARG A 195 19.36 10.75 -4.84
N LEU A 196 18.28 11.07 -5.53
CA LEU A 196 16.98 10.46 -5.35
C LEU A 196 16.52 9.85 -6.69
N PRO A 197 16.52 8.51 -6.86
CA PRO A 197 16.17 7.85 -8.12
C PRO A 197 14.79 8.23 -8.69
N PRO A 198 13.72 8.38 -7.87
CA PRO A 198 12.42 8.86 -8.37
C PRO A 198 12.42 10.33 -8.81
N GLY A 199 13.47 11.09 -8.49
CA GLY A 199 13.50 12.53 -8.79
C GLY A 199 12.47 13.31 -7.99
N GLU A 200 11.84 14.30 -8.61
CA GLU A 200 10.88 15.20 -7.94
C GLU A 200 9.52 14.57 -7.65
N VAL A 201 9.22 13.42 -8.23
CA VAL A 201 7.93 12.73 -8.02
C VAL A 201 7.68 12.44 -6.53
N ALA A 202 8.72 12.07 -5.76
CA ALA A 202 8.56 11.80 -4.35
C ALA A 202 8.15 13.05 -3.55
N SER A 203 8.77 14.21 -3.81
CA SER A 203 8.39 15.46 -3.16
C SER A 203 7.00 15.95 -3.59
N ALA A 204 6.61 15.72 -4.84
CA ALA A 204 5.27 16.05 -5.32
C ALA A 204 4.20 15.20 -4.62
N LEU A 205 4.42 13.89 -4.47
CA LEU A 205 3.51 13.01 -3.74
C LEU A 205 3.38 13.41 -2.27
N CYS A 206 4.47 13.77 -1.59
CA CYS A 206 4.41 14.31 -0.22
C CYS A 206 3.60 15.62 -0.15
N ALA A 207 3.76 16.52 -1.13
CA ALA A 207 2.99 17.76 -1.20
C ALA A 207 1.49 17.50 -1.42
N ALA A 208 1.13 16.49 -2.21
CA ALA A 208 -0.25 16.07 -2.37
C ALA A 208 -0.84 15.49 -1.08
N VAL A 209 -0.07 14.68 -0.36
CA VAL A 209 -0.45 14.17 0.96
C VAL A 209 -0.67 15.30 1.95
N ALA A 210 0.20 16.34 1.95
CA ALA A 210 0.03 17.55 2.74
C ALA A 210 -1.28 18.28 2.41
N ALA A 211 -1.62 18.43 1.14
CA ALA A 211 -2.88 19.03 0.73
C ALA A 211 -4.09 18.22 1.22
N LEU A 212 -4.05 16.89 1.11
CA LEU A 212 -5.09 16.01 1.65
C LEU A 212 -5.22 16.11 3.18
N GLY A 213 -4.10 16.21 3.90
CA GLY A 213 -4.09 16.40 5.35
C GLY A 213 -4.83 17.67 5.78
N ARG A 214 -4.67 18.74 5.03
CA ARG A 214 -5.36 20.03 5.25
C ARG A 214 -6.80 20.08 4.68
N GLY A 215 -7.28 18.99 4.05
CA GLY A 215 -8.60 18.94 3.42
C GLY A 215 -8.68 19.59 2.03
N ASP A 216 -7.57 20.05 1.46
CA ASP A 216 -7.53 20.63 0.12
C ASP A 216 -7.46 19.53 -0.95
N SER A 217 -8.61 18.92 -1.19
CA SER A 217 -8.73 17.83 -2.16
C SER A 217 -8.49 18.30 -3.60
N ALA A 218 -8.78 19.56 -3.93
CA ALA A 218 -8.57 20.10 -5.28
C ALA A 218 -7.07 20.21 -5.59
N ALA A 219 -6.30 20.84 -4.69
CA ALA A 219 -4.84 20.93 -4.85
C ALA A 219 -4.17 19.54 -4.86
N ALA A 220 -4.63 18.62 -4.00
CA ALA A 220 -4.11 17.25 -4.00
C ALA A 220 -4.34 16.55 -5.34
N ALA A 221 -5.53 16.69 -5.93
CA ALA A 221 -5.86 16.09 -7.22
C ALA A 221 -5.01 16.65 -8.37
N GLU A 222 -4.73 17.95 -8.36
CA GLU A 222 -3.86 18.59 -9.37
C GLU A 222 -2.42 18.06 -9.32
N ILE A 223 -1.92 17.73 -8.14
CA ILE A 223 -0.56 17.21 -7.96
C ILE A 223 -0.51 15.69 -8.24
N LEU A 224 -1.47 14.91 -7.70
CA LEU A 224 -1.49 13.45 -7.85
C LEU A 224 -1.77 13.00 -9.28
N GLY A 225 -2.64 13.71 -10.00
CA GLY A 225 -3.04 13.32 -11.35
C GLY A 225 -1.84 13.10 -12.30
N PRO A 226 -0.96 14.10 -12.48
CA PRO A 226 0.26 13.92 -13.29
C PRO A 226 1.25 12.90 -12.70
N ALA A 227 1.33 12.77 -11.37
CA ALA A 227 2.29 11.90 -10.70
C ALA A 227 1.91 10.40 -10.77
N LEU A 228 0.66 10.07 -11.10
CA LEU A 228 0.15 8.70 -11.08
C LEU A 228 0.98 7.74 -11.97
N ALA A 229 1.34 8.18 -13.17
CA ALA A 229 2.13 7.38 -14.11
C ALA A 229 3.56 7.09 -13.60
N GLU A 230 4.07 7.92 -12.70
CA GLU A 230 5.41 7.83 -12.15
C GLU A 230 5.47 7.04 -10.83
N LEU A 231 4.33 6.59 -10.29
CA LEU A 231 4.27 5.83 -9.03
C LEU A 231 5.22 4.62 -8.98
N PRO A 232 5.43 3.83 -10.05
CA PRO A 232 6.37 2.71 -9.98
C PRO A 232 7.81 3.10 -9.59
N ARG A 233 8.20 4.36 -9.83
CA ARG A 233 9.55 4.86 -9.52
C ARG A 233 9.83 5.00 -8.02
N ILE A 234 8.79 5.09 -7.19
CA ILE A 234 8.96 5.19 -5.73
C ILE A 234 9.34 3.86 -5.07
N GLY A 235 9.20 2.75 -5.79
CA GLY A 235 9.39 1.39 -5.27
C GLY A 235 8.12 0.80 -4.63
N GLY A 236 8.28 -0.31 -3.94
CA GLY A 236 7.18 -1.07 -3.37
C GLY A 236 6.41 -1.90 -4.40
N SER A 237 5.47 -2.71 -3.94
CA SER A 237 4.54 -3.47 -4.76
C SER A 237 3.36 -2.62 -5.23
N HIS A 238 2.59 -3.12 -6.18
CA HIS A 238 1.36 -2.46 -6.62
C HIS A 238 0.38 -2.29 -5.45
N ALA A 239 0.18 -3.32 -4.63
CA ALA A 239 -0.67 -3.22 -3.44
C ALA A 239 -0.25 -2.09 -2.48
N GLN A 240 1.06 -1.87 -2.32
CA GLN A 240 1.57 -0.78 -1.48
C GLN A 240 1.37 0.60 -2.13
N ARG A 241 1.60 0.73 -3.42
CA ARG A 241 1.43 2.00 -4.16
C ARG A 241 -0.03 2.43 -4.33
N GLU A 242 -0.96 1.49 -4.31
CA GLU A 242 -2.39 1.76 -4.54
C GLU A 242 -2.99 2.76 -3.52
N VAL A 243 -2.37 2.95 -2.35
CA VAL A 243 -2.79 4.00 -1.41
C VAL A 243 -2.79 5.40 -2.04
N PHE A 244 -1.89 5.67 -2.99
CA PHE A 244 -1.83 6.96 -3.72
C PHE A 244 -2.87 7.02 -4.84
N GLU A 245 -3.20 5.90 -5.48
CA GLU A 245 -4.35 5.82 -6.41
C GLU A 245 -5.67 6.06 -5.67
N ASP A 246 -5.86 5.42 -4.51
CA ASP A 246 -7.01 5.66 -3.63
C ASP A 246 -7.10 7.13 -3.20
N SER A 247 -5.96 7.73 -2.87
CA SER A 247 -5.87 9.15 -2.51
C SER A 247 -6.32 10.07 -3.66
N LEU A 248 -5.90 9.77 -4.89
CA LEU A 248 -6.31 10.54 -6.07
C LEU A 248 -7.81 10.41 -6.37
N ILE A 249 -8.34 9.19 -6.36
CA ILE A 249 -9.76 8.95 -6.58
C ILE A 249 -10.58 9.69 -5.52
N THR A 250 -10.19 9.58 -4.24
CA THR A 250 -10.85 10.29 -3.14
C THR A 250 -10.75 11.81 -3.31
N ALA A 251 -9.59 12.32 -3.73
CA ALA A 251 -9.39 13.75 -4.00
C ALA A 251 -10.34 14.26 -5.11
N TYR A 252 -10.47 13.51 -6.22
CA TYR A 252 -11.40 13.86 -7.28
C TYR A 252 -12.86 13.86 -6.80
N LEU A 253 -13.29 12.82 -6.07
CA LEU A 253 -14.65 12.73 -5.56
C LEU A 253 -14.98 13.88 -4.59
N ARG A 254 -14.09 14.14 -3.62
CA ARG A 254 -14.28 15.22 -2.64
C ARG A 254 -14.23 16.62 -3.26
N SER A 255 -13.51 16.81 -4.35
CA SER A 255 -13.46 18.07 -5.10
C SER A 255 -14.50 18.16 -6.23
N ARG A 256 -15.50 17.26 -6.27
CA ARG A 256 -16.57 17.19 -7.27
C ARG A 256 -16.07 17.05 -8.72
N GLN A 257 -14.96 16.34 -8.90
CA GLN A 257 -14.38 16.04 -10.20
C GLN A 257 -14.69 14.59 -10.62
N SER A 258 -15.93 14.13 -10.46
CA SER A 258 -16.39 12.76 -10.77
C SER A 258 -16.04 12.31 -12.18
N ALA A 259 -16.05 13.22 -13.15
CA ALA A 259 -15.64 12.96 -14.54
C ALA A 259 -14.17 12.52 -14.67
N LYS A 260 -13.29 12.90 -13.73
CA LYS A 260 -11.89 12.44 -13.68
C LYS A 260 -11.71 11.17 -12.84
N ALA A 261 -12.52 10.96 -11.81
CA ALA A 261 -12.49 9.74 -11.00
C ALA A 261 -12.98 8.51 -11.78
N ALA A 262 -14.06 8.65 -12.54
CA ALA A 262 -14.71 7.54 -13.25
C ALA A 262 -13.78 6.77 -14.21
N PRO A 263 -12.93 7.40 -15.06
CA PRO A 263 -11.97 6.67 -15.88
C PRO A 263 -10.98 5.83 -15.08
N LEU A 264 -10.47 6.35 -13.96
CA LEU A 264 -9.53 5.62 -13.09
C LEU A 264 -10.21 4.41 -12.46
N LEU A 265 -11.43 4.57 -11.96
CA LEU A 265 -12.22 3.47 -11.40
C LEU A 265 -12.50 2.38 -12.45
N ARG A 266 -12.84 2.74 -13.69
CA ARG A 266 -13.01 1.77 -14.78
C ARG A 266 -11.72 1.01 -15.09
N VAL A 267 -10.57 1.69 -15.14
CA VAL A 267 -9.26 1.04 -15.34
C VAL A 267 -8.98 0.03 -14.23
N ARG A 268 -9.25 0.39 -12.98
CA ARG A 268 -9.07 -0.53 -11.83
C ARG A 268 -10.02 -1.71 -11.90
N LEU A 269 -11.29 -1.49 -12.19
CA LEU A 269 -12.31 -2.55 -12.34
C LEU A 269 -12.03 -3.49 -13.51
N ASN A 270 -11.45 -2.99 -14.61
CA ASN A 270 -10.97 -3.84 -15.69
C ASN A 270 -9.78 -4.72 -15.30
N ARG A 271 -8.97 -4.26 -14.34
CA ARG A 271 -7.84 -5.03 -13.82
C ARG A 271 -8.27 -6.09 -12.83
N ARG A 272 -9.20 -5.75 -11.92
CA ARG A 272 -9.74 -6.66 -10.91
C ARG A 272 -11.13 -6.25 -10.40
N PRO A 273 -11.98 -7.20 -10.01
CA PRO A 273 -13.24 -6.92 -9.32
C PRO A 273 -13.02 -6.18 -7.99
N SER A 274 -13.88 -5.22 -7.66
CA SER A 274 -13.87 -4.49 -6.39
C SER A 274 -15.26 -3.90 -6.12
N ALA A 275 -15.96 -4.44 -5.14
CA ALA A 275 -17.28 -3.91 -4.75
C ALA A 275 -17.20 -2.43 -4.30
N ARG A 276 -16.11 -2.05 -3.66
CA ARG A 276 -15.86 -0.66 -3.29
C ARG A 276 -15.76 0.25 -4.52
N ASP A 277 -14.93 -0.13 -5.50
CA ASP A 277 -14.73 0.67 -6.70
C ASP A 277 -15.99 0.73 -7.57
N GLU A 278 -16.80 -0.34 -7.60
CA GLU A 278 -18.14 -0.35 -8.23
C GLU A 278 -19.06 0.67 -7.57
N GLY A 279 -19.11 0.69 -6.23
CA GLY A 279 -19.89 1.68 -5.48
C GLY A 279 -19.42 3.11 -5.75
N LEU A 280 -18.11 3.38 -5.74
CA LEU A 280 -17.56 4.70 -6.06
C LEU A 280 -17.84 5.12 -7.51
N LEU A 281 -17.80 4.18 -8.45
CA LEU A 281 -18.16 4.45 -9.86
C LEU A 281 -19.63 4.79 -10.03
N ALA A 282 -20.52 4.12 -9.28
CA ALA A 282 -21.95 4.46 -9.28
C ALA A 282 -22.20 5.89 -8.79
N LEU A 283 -21.51 6.32 -7.71
CA LEU A 283 -21.58 7.70 -7.21
C LEU A 283 -21.11 8.74 -8.26
N CYS A 284 -20.17 8.36 -9.13
CA CYS A 284 -19.72 9.25 -10.20
C CYS A 284 -20.81 9.49 -11.28
N ALA A 285 -21.79 8.60 -11.42
CA ALA A 285 -22.86 8.73 -12.40
C ALA A 285 -24.03 9.61 -11.90
N GLU A 286 -24.13 9.80 -10.58
CA GLU A 286 -25.18 10.58 -9.92
C GLU A 286 -24.77 12.06 -9.70
N SER A 287 -23.50 12.39 -9.93
CA SER A 287 -22.89 13.72 -9.71
C SER A 287 -22.73 14.50 -11.00
#